data_b03fd15fb41e13bb7568b0af7db20f5a
#
_entry.id   b03fd15fb41e13bb7568b0af7db20f5a
#
_cell.length_a   1.000
_cell.length_b   1.000
_cell.length_c   1.000
_cell.angle_alpha   90.00
_cell.angle_beta   90.00
_cell.angle_gamma   90.00
#
_symmetry.space_group_name_H-M   'P 1'
#
loop_
_entity.id
_entity.type
_entity.pdbx_description
1 polymer ?
#
loop_
_entity_poly.entity_id
_entity_poly.type
_entity_poly.pdbx_seq_one_letter_code
_entity_poly.pdbx_strand_id
1 'polypeptide(L)'
;MRLLLFFAVFFIQFKSFGQFKESDYHCRRDSLISQTKYGSVYITRDHSCDLYNWLCPDPKSWMNSYEIDVNFPELGHFLNPKQSIGNFPRYWNNLYAYHGNYYVYGPSDWMANRPDFLSDSFLVEIASDITYFRIKKTEVIRSSELLLTVDLYGEEAKLRIRILAFPEGASLWEYAIKNESWSELKVSSDFVRNYDMINNDCVHQKCFQEFQFDPIDISRLKFRD
;
A
#
# COMPACT_ATOMS: atom_id res chain seq x y z
N MET A 1 -4.65 22.03 -52.32
CA MET A 1 -5.90 21.60 -51.76
C MET A 1 -5.80 20.10 -51.44
N ARG A 2 -5.11 19.73 -50.32
CA ARG A 2 -5.05 18.37 -49.74
C ARG A 2 -4.22 18.45 -48.44
N LEU A 3 -4.73 19.12 -47.41
CA LEU A 3 -4.09 19.15 -46.11
C LEU A 3 -5.15 19.40 -44.99
N LEU A 4 -6.17 18.60 -44.96
CA LEU A 4 -7.24 18.75 -43.96
C LEU A 4 -7.95 17.42 -43.61
N LEU A 5 -7.17 16.34 -43.45
CA LEU A 5 -7.74 15.01 -43.13
C LEU A 5 -6.90 14.16 -42.17
N PHE A 6 -6.10 14.79 -41.28
CA PHE A 6 -5.27 14.05 -40.32
C PHE A 6 -5.50 14.44 -38.85
N PHE A 7 -6.52 15.22 -38.54
CA PHE A 7 -6.81 15.61 -37.16
C PHE A 7 -8.07 14.96 -36.54
N ALA A 8 -8.64 13.94 -37.16
CA ALA A 8 -9.91 13.36 -36.71
C ALA A 8 -9.84 11.94 -36.14
N VAL A 9 -8.65 11.38 -35.84
CA VAL A 9 -8.55 9.97 -35.40
C VAL A 9 -7.90 9.79 -34.03
N PHE A 10 -7.59 10.85 -33.29
CA PHE A 10 -7.03 10.72 -31.93
C PHE A 10 -8.01 10.98 -30.78
N PHE A 11 -9.31 10.94 -31.04
CA PHE A 11 -10.36 11.01 -30.03
C PHE A 11 -11.09 9.66 -29.85
N ILE A 12 -10.36 8.55 -29.85
CA ILE A 12 -10.98 7.26 -29.61
C ILE A 12 -10.37 6.62 -28.36
N GLN A 13 -11.21 6.53 -27.38
CA GLN A 13 -11.12 5.64 -26.22
C GLN A 13 -10.19 6.03 -25.06
N PHE A 14 -10.41 7.17 -24.44
CA PHE A 14 -10.59 7.09 -23.00
C PHE A 14 -11.93 6.41 -22.76
N LYS A 15 -11.96 5.08 -22.75
CA LYS A 15 -13.02 4.34 -22.06
C LYS A 15 -13.00 4.91 -20.65
N SER A 16 -14.04 5.63 -20.29
CA SER A 16 -14.35 6.03 -18.95
C SER A 16 -14.10 4.83 -18.06
N PHE A 17 -13.00 4.85 -17.32
CA PHE A 17 -12.90 4.09 -16.08
C PHE A 17 -14.17 4.46 -15.33
N GLY A 18 -15.02 3.45 -15.11
CA GLY A 18 -16.37 3.66 -14.63
C GLY A 18 -16.30 4.62 -13.46
N GLN A 19 -17.09 5.68 -13.51
CA GLN A 19 -17.34 6.51 -12.35
C GLN A 19 -17.87 5.56 -11.27
N PHE A 20 -17.01 5.16 -10.34
CA PHE A 20 -17.45 4.46 -9.15
C PHE A 20 -18.47 5.37 -8.49
N LYS A 21 -19.71 4.93 -8.45
CA LYS A 21 -20.75 5.69 -7.75
C LYS A 21 -20.43 5.61 -6.27
N GLU A 22 -20.42 6.74 -5.60
CA GLU A 22 -20.31 6.93 -4.15
C GLU A 22 -21.22 6.01 -3.32
N SER A 23 -22.21 5.39 -3.96
CA SER A 23 -23.21 4.48 -3.36
C SER A 23 -22.71 3.06 -3.09
N ASP A 24 -21.51 2.67 -3.57
CA ASP A 24 -21.16 1.25 -3.64
C ASP A 24 -20.36 0.76 -2.42
N TYR A 25 -19.91 1.66 -1.54
CA TYR A 25 -19.14 1.30 -0.33
C TYR A 25 -19.86 1.72 0.94
N HIS A 26 -20.77 0.90 1.41
CA HIS A 26 -21.52 1.17 2.64
C HIS A 26 -20.71 0.73 3.87
N CYS A 27 -19.72 1.53 4.24
CA CYS A 27 -19.08 1.38 5.55
C CYS A 27 -19.85 2.17 6.60
N ARG A 28 -20.14 1.54 7.75
CA ARG A 28 -20.77 2.23 8.87
C ARG A 28 -19.82 3.32 9.41
N ARG A 29 -20.34 4.53 9.57
CA ARG A 29 -19.64 5.66 10.20
C ARG A 29 -19.81 5.57 11.71
N ASP A 30 -18.81 5.07 12.44
CA ASP A 30 -18.91 4.92 13.89
C ASP A 30 -18.51 6.17 14.65
N SER A 31 -17.50 6.91 14.19
CA SER A 31 -17.04 8.15 14.84
C SER A 31 -16.59 9.16 13.81
N LEU A 32 -17.24 10.32 13.78
CA LEU A 32 -16.85 11.42 12.91
C LEU A 32 -15.61 12.12 13.48
N ILE A 33 -14.55 12.26 12.68
CA ILE A 33 -13.34 13.01 13.03
C ILE A 33 -13.46 14.44 12.52
N SER A 34 -13.78 14.62 11.24
CA SER A 34 -13.96 15.93 10.64
C SER A 34 -14.98 15.89 9.53
N GLN A 35 -15.59 17.05 9.26
CA GLN A 35 -16.54 17.21 8.16
C GLN A 35 -16.31 18.54 7.46
N THR A 36 -16.33 18.50 6.14
CA THR A 36 -16.26 19.66 5.26
C THR A 36 -17.47 19.64 4.31
N LYS A 37 -17.63 20.68 3.51
CA LYS A 37 -18.65 20.69 2.44
C LYS A 37 -18.36 19.67 1.31
N TYR A 38 -17.19 19.08 1.30
CA TYR A 38 -16.74 18.17 0.24
C TYR A 38 -16.65 16.70 0.68
N GLY A 39 -16.76 16.43 1.96
CA GLY A 39 -16.67 15.08 2.51
C GLY A 39 -16.41 15.05 4.00
N SER A 40 -16.26 13.86 4.53
CA SER A 40 -16.02 13.60 5.95
C SER A 40 -14.87 12.63 6.15
N VAL A 41 -14.15 12.79 7.25
CA VAL A 41 -13.21 11.79 7.75
C VAL A 41 -13.84 11.15 8.98
N TYR A 42 -13.90 9.83 9.01
CA TYR A 42 -14.54 9.09 10.08
C TYR A 42 -13.85 7.76 10.36
N ILE A 43 -14.08 7.22 11.55
CA ILE A 43 -13.65 5.87 11.91
C ILE A 43 -14.79 4.91 11.60
N THR A 44 -14.48 3.79 10.93
CA THR A 44 -15.36 2.62 10.84
C THR A 44 -14.77 1.44 11.60
N ARG A 45 -15.63 0.77 12.36
CA ARG A 45 -15.37 -0.51 13.03
C ARG A 45 -16.08 -1.67 12.36
N ASP A 46 -16.69 -1.38 11.22
CA ASP A 46 -17.34 -2.40 10.39
C ASP A 46 -16.31 -3.13 9.54
N HIS A 47 -15.67 -4.12 10.14
CA HIS A 47 -14.64 -4.92 9.49
C HIS A 47 -15.17 -5.82 8.37
N SER A 48 -16.48 -5.87 8.16
CA SER A 48 -17.14 -6.51 7.01
C SER A 48 -17.32 -5.58 5.82
N CYS A 49 -17.06 -4.30 6.00
CA CYS A 49 -17.17 -3.28 4.99
C CYS A 49 -16.34 -3.60 3.74
N ASP A 50 -16.89 -3.31 2.57
CA ASP A 50 -16.25 -3.63 1.28
C ASP A 50 -14.88 -2.96 1.08
N LEU A 51 -14.63 -1.84 1.74
CA LEU A 51 -13.32 -1.18 1.70
C LEU A 51 -12.19 -2.08 2.21
N TYR A 52 -12.46 -2.96 3.20
CA TYR A 52 -11.47 -3.92 3.66
C TYR A 52 -11.12 -4.97 2.59
N ASN A 53 -11.98 -5.22 1.62
CA ASN A 53 -11.68 -6.14 0.52
C ASN A 53 -10.56 -5.61 -0.38
N TRP A 54 -10.39 -4.28 -0.46
CA TRP A 54 -9.28 -3.67 -1.19
C TRP A 54 -7.95 -3.81 -0.45
N LEU A 55 -7.99 -3.81 0.89
CA LEU A 55 -6.81 -4.03 1.74
C LEU A 55 -6.43 -5.50 1.87
N CYS A 56 -7.34 -6.42 1.55
CA CYS A 56 -7.16 -7.87 1.61
C CYS A 56 -7.51 -8.50 0.25
N PRO A 57 -6.84 -8.14 -0.83
CA PRO A 57 -7.17 -8.67 -2.14
C PRO A 57 -6.91 -10.18 -2.19
N ASP A 58 -7.74 -10.91 -2.94
CA ASP A 58 -7.37 -12.25 -3.36
C ASP A 58 -6.07 -12.18 -4.17
N PRO A 59 -5.00 -12.89 -3.74
CA PRO A 59 -3.70 -12.84 -4.41
C PRO A 59 -3.76 -13.10 -5.91
N LYS A 60 -4.66 -13.98 -6.35
CA LYS A 60 -4.81 -14.30 -7.77
C LYS A 60 -5.48 -13.18 -8.56
N SER A 61 -6.51 -12.55 -7.97
CA SER A 61 -7.21 -11.44 -8.62
C SER A 61 -6.32 -10.20 -8.68
N TRP A 62 -5.51 -9.98 -7.65
CA TRP A 62 -4.60 -8.85 -7.57
C TRP A 62 -3.47 -8.93 -8.62
N MET A 63 -2.83 -10.08 -8.74
CA MET A 63 -1.79 -10.32 -9.76
C MET A 63 -2.35 -10.15 -11.18
N ASN A 64 -3.55 -10.68 -11.44
CA ASN A 64 -4.17 -10.59 -12.75
C ASN A 64 -4.68 -9.17 -13.09
N SER A 65 -5.12 -8.40 -12.09
CA SER A 65 -5.68 -7.05 -12.34
C SER A 65 -4.65 -6.03 -12.78
N TYR A 66 -3.36 -6.27 -12.54
CA TYR A 66 -2.29 -5.34 -12.89
C TYR A 66 -1.51 -5.70 -14.14
N GLU A 67 -1.85 -6.81 -14.82
CA GLU A 67 -1.06 -7.26 -15.97
C GLU A 67 0.45 -7.29 -15.66
N ILE A 68 0.81 -7.59 -14.39
CA ILE A 68 2.20 -7.64 -13.95
C ILE A 68 3.00 -8.57 -14.84
N ASP A 69 2.37 -9.68 -15.28
CA ASP A 69 3.00 -10.64 -16.20
C ASP A 69 3.14 -10.13 -17.63
N VAL A 70 2.32 -9.17 -18.07
CA VAL A 70 2.25 -8.78 -19.49
C VAL A 70 3.12 -7.54 -19.78
N ASN A 71 3.16 -6.58 -18.86
CA ASN A 71 3.85 -5.30 -19.08
C ASN A 71 5.29 -5.26 -18.56
N PHE A 72 5.71 -6.26 -17.79
CA PHE A 72 7.06 -6.32 -17.24
C PHE A 72 7.75 -7.66 -17.54
N PRO A 73 8.05 -7.93 -18.84
CA PRO A 73 8.78 -9.17 -19.21
C PRO A 73 10.15 -9.26 -18.54
N GLU A 74 10.69 -8.14 -18.06
CA GLU A 74 11.93 -8.11 -17.30
C GLU A 74 11.79 -8.75 -15.90
N LEU A 75 10.61 -8.73 -15.27
CA LEU A 75 10.40 -9.38 -13.97
C LEU A 75 10.60 -10.89 -14.04
N GLY A 76 10.23 -11.54 -15.13
CA GLY A 76 10.46 -12.97 -15.36
C GLY A 76 11.95 -13.38 -15.35
N HIS A 77 12.85 -12.45 -15.68
CA HIS A 77 14.30 -12.67 -15.65
C HIS A 77 14.92 -12.44 -14.25
N PHE A 78 14.17 -11.88 -13.30
CA PHE A 78 14.67 -11.57 -11.96
C PHE A 78 14.46 -12.66 -10.93
N LEU A 79 13.89 -13.80 -11.33
CA LEU A 79 13.72 -14.95 -10.43
C LEU A 79 15.11 -15.51 -10.07
N ASN A 80 15.63 -15.07 -8.93
CA ASN A 80 16.80 -15.71 -8.34
C ASN A 80 16.35 -16.74 -7.30
N PRO A 81 16.30 -18.04 -7.64
CA PRO A 81 15.74 -19.07 -6.77
C PRO A 81 16.55 -19.33 -5.49
N LYS A 82 17.68 -18.65 -5.33
CA LYS A 82 18.57 -18.84 -4.17
C LYS A 82 18.25 -17.93 -2.98
N GLN A 83 17.30 -16.99 -3.15
CA GLN A 83 16.94 -16.04 -2.10
C GLN A 83 15.49 -16.26 -1.72
N SER A 84 15.20 -16.42 -0.45
CA SER A 84 13.85 -16.57 0.06
C SER A 84 13.62 -15.69 1.27
N ILE A 85 12.48 -15.01 1.30
CA ILE A 85 12.00 -14.29 2.48
C ILE A 85 11.38 -15.24 3.52
N GLY A 86 11.41 -16.54 3.25
CA GLY A 86 10.87 -17.55 4.16
C GLY A 86 9.36 -17.40 4.38
N ASN A 87 8.97 -17.43 5.66
CA ASN A 87 7.56 -17.34 6.08
C ASN A 87 7.08 -15.90 6.33
N PHE A 88 7.82 -14.88 5.89
CA PHE A 88 7.34 -13.50 5.99
C PHE A 88 6.07 -13.33 5.13
N PRO A 89 5.07 -12.58 5.62
CA PRO A 89 3.89 -12.25 4.84
C PRO A 89 4.24 -11.57 3.53
N ARG A 90 3.43 -11.82 2.51
CA ARG A 90 3.66 -11.30 1.15
C ARG A 90 2.95 -9.98 0.89
N TYR A 91 1.82 -9.72 1.56
CA TYR A 91 0.97 -8.55 1.33
C TYR A 91 0.95 -7.69 2.58
N TRP A 92 1.21 -6.39 2.39
CA TRP A 92 1.38 -5.45 3.47
C TRP A 92 0.61 -4.16 3.20
N ASN A 93 -0.09 -3.68 4.20
CA ASN A 93 -0.82 -2.41 4.15
C ASN A 93 -0.17 -1.42 5.10
N ASN A 94 -0.24 -0.13 4.77
CA ASN A 94 0.22 0.91 5.67
C ASN A 94 -0.64 0.93 6.94
N LEU A 95 0.02 1.07 8.09
CA LEU A 95 -0.60 1.19 9.39
C LEU A 95 -0.23 2.54 9.98
N TYR A 96 -1.21 3.26 10.48
CA TYR A 96 -1.05 4.64 10.94
C TYR A 96 -1.38 4.76 12.41
N ALA A 97 -0.62 5.59 13.14
CA ALA A 97 -0.93 5.95 14.51
C ALA A 97 -1.86 7.17 14.56
N TYR A 98 -2.87 7.14 15.42
CA TYR A 98 -3.74 8.28 15.67
C TYR A 98 -4.32 8.21 17.08
N HIS A 99 -4.09 9.26 17.89
CA HIS A 99 -4.53 9.35 19.28
C HIS A 99 -4.21 8.10 20.14
N GLY A 100 -2.99 7.56 19.94
CA GLY A 100 -2.50 6.41 20.71
C GLY A 100 -3.02 5.05 20.27
N ASN A 101 -3.80 4.97 19.20
CA ASN A 101 -4.26 3.74 18.58
C ASN A 101 -3.69 3.58 17.17
N TYR A 102 -3.88 2.41 16.58
CA TYR A 102 -3.43 2.09 15.23
C TYR A 102 -4.62 1.83 14.32
N TYR A 103 -4.54 2.35 13.10
CA TYR A 103 -5.61 2.30 12.10
C TYR A 103 -5.05 1.96 10.73
N VAL A 104 -5.83 1.26 9.94
CA VAL A 104 -5.65 1.26 8.49
C VAL A 104 -6.36 2.47 7.89
N TYR A 105 -5.97 2.89 6.71
CA TYR A 105 -6.47 4.13 6.11
C TYR A 105 -7.16 3.85 4.77
N GLY A 106 -8.35 4.39 4.61
CA GLY A 106 -9.08 4.47 3.35
C GLY A 106 -8.95 5.89 2.80
N PRO A 107 -7.95 6.18 1.94
CA PRO A 107 -7.78 7.49 1.34
C PRO A 107 -8.89 7.83 0.36
N SER A 108 -9.07 9.12 0.08
CA SER A 108 -10.00 9.59 -0.95
C SER A 108 -9.61 9.14 -2.37
N ASP A 109 -8.33 8.87 -2.57
CA ASP A 109 -7.81 8.23 -3.77
C ASP A 109 -7.67 6.72 -3.51
N TRP A 110 -8.62 5.95 -4.01
CA TRP A 110 -8.66 4.50 -3.88
C TRP A 110 -7.43 3.78 -4.46
N MET A 111 -6.71 4.39 -5.41
CA MET A 111 -5.48 3.82 -5.98
C MET A 111 -4.38 3.71 -4.92
N ALA A 112 -4.32 4.67 -4.00
CA ALA A 112 -3.31 4.71 -2.95
C ALA A 112 -3.54 3.73 -1.79
N ASN A 113 -4.59 2.91 -1.85
CA ASN A 113 -5.01 2.04 -0.74
C ASN A 113 -4.82 0.55 -1.03
N ARG A 114 -3.85 0.20 -1.85
CA ARG A 114 -3.57 -1.19 -2.16
C ARG A 114 -2.38 -1.70 -1.35
N PRO A 115 -2.38 -2.99 -1.00
CA PRO A 115 -1.26 -3.55 -0.27
C PRO A 115 0.00 -3.62 -1.14
N ASP A 116 1.14 -3.36 -0.53
CA ASP A 116 2.43 -3.66 -1.12
C ASP A 116 2.62 -5.17 -1.22
N PHE A 117 3.38 -5.57 -2.23
CA PHE A 117 3.66 -6.97 -2.45
C PHE A 117 5.16 -7.25 -2.34
N LEU A 118 5.54 -8.11 -1.40
CA LEU A 118 6.90 -8.55 -1.17
C LEU A 118 7.09 -9.99 -1.66
N SER A 119 7.96 -10.19 -2.64
CA SER A 119 8.37 -11.51 -3.13
C SER A 119 9.82 -11.82 -2.76
N ASP A 120 10.31 -12.96 -3.21
CA ASP A 120 11.72 -13.33 -3.04
C ASP A 120 12.67 -12.48 -3.90
N SER A 121 12.17 -11.83 -4.95
CA SER A 121 12.97 -11.16 -5.96
C SER A 121 12.68 -9.68 -6.11
N PHE A 122 11.49 -9.23 -5.69
CA PHE A 122 11.07 -7.84 -5.84
C PHE A 122 10.08 -7.42 -4.75
N LEU A 123 10.05 -6.13 -4.50
CA LEU A 123 9.03 -5.44 -3.71
C LEU A 123 8.26 -4.51 -4.67
N VAL A 124 6.95 -4.54 -4.60
CA VAL A 124 6.06 -3.59 -5.27
C VAL A 124 5.39 -2.74 -4.22
N GLU A 125 5.64 -1.45 -4.23
CA GLU A 125 4.94 -0.48 -3.40
C GLU A 125 3.88 0.23 -4.24
N ILE A 126 2.70 0.38 -3.67
CA ILE A 126 1.55 0.98 -4.35
C ILE A 126 1.11 2.20 -3.54
N ALA A 127 1.50 3.36 -4.02
CA ALA A 127 1.03 4.65 -3.54
C ALA A 127 0.22 5.34 -4.65
N SER A 128 0.46 6.61 -4.93
CA SER A 128 -0.09 7.29 -6.12
C SER A 128 0.38 6.67 -7.44
N ASP A 129 1.59 6.11 -7.41
CA ASP A 129 2.21 5.37 -8.52
C ASP A 129 2.65 3.97 -8.03
N ILE A 130 2.85 3.07 -8.98
CA ILE A 130 3.38 1.75 -8.70
C ILE A 130 4.91 1.80 -8.82
N THR A 131 5.60 1.52 -7.74
CA THR A 131 7.06 1.51 -7.67
C THR A 131 7.58 0.08 -7.52
N TYR A 132 8.53 -0.30 -8.36
CA TYR A 132 9.15 -1.63 -8.35
C TYR A 132 10.58 -1.54 -7.84
N PHE A 133 10.90 -2.34 -6.84
CA PHE A 133 12.24 -2.48 -6.31
C PHE A 133 12.74 -3.89 -6.57
N ARG A 134 13.88 -4.02 -7.19
CA ARG A 134 14.54 -5.30 -7.33
C ARG A 134 15.25 -5.67 -6.05
N ILE A 135 15.01 -6.87 -5.52
CA ILE A 135 15.75 -7.40 -4.37
C ILE A 135 17.06 -8.01 -4.87
N LYS A 136 18.19 -7.41 -4.48
CA LYS A 136 19.55 -7.90 -4.80
C LYS A 136 20.03 -8.94 -3.81
N LYS A 137 19.67 -8.79 -2.53
CA LYS A 137 20.07 -9.67 -1.45
C LYS A 137 19.01 -9.73 -0.37
N THR A 138 18.80 -10.91 0.17
CA THR A 138 17.93 -11.18 1.32
C THR A 138 18.72 -11.82 2.42
N GLU A 139 18.63 -11.28 3.62
CA GLU A 139 19.21 -11.82 4.84
C GLU A 139 18.10 -11.99 5.88
N VAL A 140 17.76 -13.22 6.20
CA VAL A 140 16.86 -13.55 7.32
C VAL A 140 17.70 -13.53 8.59
N ILE A 141 17.61 -12.46 9.38
CA ILE A 141 18.37 -12.28 10.61
C ILE A 141 17.75 -13.15 11.71
N ARG A 142 16.40 -13.13 11.80
CA ARG A 142 15.59 -13.94 12.72
C ARG A 142 14.26 -14.28 12.03
N SER A 143 13.46 -15.13 12.66
CA SER A 143 12.10 -15.40 12.18
C SER A 143 11.19 -14.15 12.12
N SER A 144 11.57 -13.12 12.88
CA SER A 144 10.86 -11.84 13.01
C SER A 144 11.60 -10.66 12.36
N GLU A 145 12.75 -10.89 11.72
CA GLU A 145 13.59 -9.83 11.20
C GLU A 145 14.24 -10.19 9.85
N LEU A 146 14.01 -9.32 8.87
CA LEU A 146 14.49 -9.45 7.51
C LEU A 146 15.28 -8.20 7.11
N LEU A 147 16.44 -8.38 6.48
CA LEU A 147 17.20 -7.31 5.87
C LEU A 147 17.31 -7.55 4.37
N LEU A 148 16.82 -6.60 3.60
CA LEU A 148 16.87 -6.61 2.14
C LEU A 148 17.87 -5.57 1.65
N THR A 149 18.61 -5.92 0.60
CA THR A 149 19.29 -4.96 -0.25
C THR A 149 18.45 -4.83 -1.52
N VAL A 150 17.91 -3.66 -1.77
CA VAL A 150 17.03 -3.39 -2.91
C VAL A 150 17.67 -2.38 -3.86
N ASP A 151 17.27 -2.43 -5.11
CA ASP A 151 17.60 -1.42 -6.12
C ASP A 151 16.43 -0.44 -6.22
N LEU A 152 16.70 0.81 -5.87
CA LEU A 152 15.76 1.91 -5.93
C LEU A 152 16.22 2.89 -7.01
N TYR A 153 15.58 2.87 -8.18
CA TYR A 153 15.93 3.73 -9.34
C TYR A 153 17.42 3.70 -9.74
N GLY A 154 18.05 2.51 -9.64
CA GLY A 154 19.47 2.35 -9.95
C GLY A 154 20.40 2.62 -8.77
N GLU A 155 19.87 2.96 -7.61
CA GLU A 155 20.62 3.15 -6.37
C GLU A 155 20.36 2.01 -5.39
N GLU A 156 21.42 1.59 -4.69
CA GLU A 156 21.29 0.57 -3.67
C GLU A 156 20.72 1.15 -2.37
N ALA A 157 19.64 0.56 -1.89
CA ALA A 157 19.03 0.88 -0.62
C ALA A 157 18.99 -0.35 0.29
N LYS A 158 18.89 -0.12 1.59
CA LYS A 158 18.63 -1.15 2.60
C LYS A 158 17.21 -0.99 3.10
N LEU A 159 16.52 -2.11 3.19
CA LEU A 159 15.21 -2.19 3.82
C LEU A 159 15.27 -3.24 4.93
N ARG A 160 15.06 -2.79 6.16
CA ARG A 160 14.97 -3.65 7.34
C ARG A 160 13.51 -3.77 7.75
N ILE A 161 13.01 -5.00 7.83
CA ILE A 161 11.65 -5.31 8.24
C ILE A 161 11.71 -6.03 9.59
N ARG A 162 11.05 -5.48 10.61
CA ARG A 162 10.99 -6.07 11.94
C ARG A 162 9.55 -6.26 12.38
N ILE A 163 9.17 -7.50 12.65
CA ILE A 163 7.83 -7.83 13.14
C ILE A 163 7.69 -7.34 14.59
N LEU A 164 6.55 -6.71 14.87
CA LEU A 164 6.24 -6.22 16.21
C LEU A 164 5.60 -7.33 17.06
N ALA A 165 5.87 -7.30 18.36
CA ALA A 165 5.13 -8.10 19.33
C ALA A 165 3.71 -7.57 19.51
N PHE A 166 3.55 -6.26 19.37
CA PHE A 166 2.27 -5.54 19.41
C PHE A 166 2.41 -4.22 18.62
N PRO A 167 1.41 -3.80 17.85
CA PRO A 167 0.14 -4.50 17.62
C PRO A 167 0.30 -5.73 16.71
N GLU A 168 -0.64 -6.67 16.78
CA GLU A 168 -0.56 -7.97 16.12
C GLU A 168 -0.52 -7.87 14.59
N GLY A 169 0.37 -8.65 13.96
CA GLY A 169 0.55 -8.65 12.51
C GLY A 169 1.27 -7.42 11.95
N ALA A 170 1.66 -6.47 12.81
CA ALA A 170 2.36 -5.26 12.39
C ALA A 170 3.88 -5.46 12.31
N SER A 171 4.52 -4.61 11.51
CA SER A 171 5.97 -4.54 11.34
C SER A 171 6.43 -3.10 11.17
N LEU A 172 7.66 -2.84 11.55
CA LEU A 172 8.39 -1.62 11.22
C LEU A 172 9.27 -1.88 10.00
N TRP A 173 9.09 -1.06 8.98
CA TRP A 173 9.90 -1.04 7.77
C TRP A 173 10.82 0.17 7.83
N GLU A 174 12.13 -0.05 7.82
CA GLU A 174 13.14 0.98 7.93
C GLU A 174 13.95 1.02 6.64
N TYR A 175 13.83 2.10 5.91
CA TYR A 175 14.55 2.34 4.66
C TYR A 175 15.78 3.18 4.92
N ALA A 176 16.89 2.85 4.27
CA ALA A 176 18.11 3.64 4.27
C ALA A 176 18.71 3.67 2.86
N ILE A 177 18.83 4.86 2.30
CA ILE A 177 19.45 5.14 1.01
C ILE A 177 20.39 6.31 1.16
N LYS A 178 21.68 6.12 0.84
CA LYS A 178 22.70 7.16 1.01
C LYS A 178 22.68 7.80 2.41
N ASN A 179 22.24 9.05 2.49
CA ASN A 179 22.17 9.83 3.73
C ASN A 179 20.72 10.04 4.22
N GLU A 180 19.76 9.43 3.56
CA GLU A 180 18.35 9.54 3.91
C GLU A 180 17.86 8.24 4.53
N SER A 181 16.99 8.38 5.51
CA SER A 181 16.30 7.25 6.12
C SER A 181 14.89 7.65 6.52
N TRP A 182 13.96 6.72 6.33
CA TRP A 182 12.59 6.89 6.81
C TRP A 182 12.07 5.55 7.31
N SER A 183 10.94 5.60 8.00
CA SER A 183 10.32 4.41 8.57
C SER A 183 8.82 4.45 8.41
N GLU A 184 8.24 3.28 8.17
CA GLU A 184 6.81 3.08 8.01
C GLU A 184 6.34 1.93 8.89
N LEU A 185 5.13 2.06 9.43
CA LEU A 185 4.43 0.92 10.02
C LEU A 185 3.58 0.27 8.94
N LYS A 186 3.68 -1.04 8.85
CA LYS A 186 2.85 -1.84 7.97
C LYS A 186 2.21 -2.98 8.74
N VAL A 187 1.06 -3.43 8.27
CA VAL A 187 0.35 -4.60 8.79
C VAL A 187 0.17 -5.62 7.66
N SER A 188 0.41 -6.88 7.97
CA SER A 188 0.11 -7.95 7.03
C SER A 188 -1.38 -7.97 6.68
N SER A 189 -1.71 -8.20 5.41
CA SER A 189 -3.11 -8.27 4.95
C SER A 189 -3.94 -9.31 5.69
N ASP A 190 -3.31 -10.35 6.25
CA ASP A 190 -4.00 -11.36 7.07
C ASP A 190 -4.57 -10.79 8.37
N PHE A 191 -4.01 -9.67 8.84
CA PHE A 191 -4.39 -9.02 10.10
C PHE A 191 -5.09 -7.67 9.94
N VAL A 192 -5.25 -7.17 8.71
CA VAL A 192 -5.86 -5.86 8.43
C VAL A 192 -7.23 -5.71 9.09
N ARG A 193 -8.04 -6.78 9.09
CA ARG A 193 -9.38 -6.78 9.70
C ARG A 193 -9.39 -6.74 11.24
N ASN A 194 -8.23 -6.78 11.89
CA ASN A 194 -8.12 -6.59 13.33
C ASN A 194 -8.00 -5.10 13.72
N TYR A 195 -7.94 -4.22 12.72
CA TYR A 195 -7.79 -2.78 12.92
C TYR A 195 -9.02 -2.03 12.45
N ASP A 196 -9.39 -0.99 13.19
CA ASP A 196 -10.37 -0.02 12.73
C ASP A 196 -9.79 0.77 11.54
N MET A 197 -10.65 1.28 10.69
CA MET A 197 -10.25 2.08 9.53
C MET A 197 -10.61 3.55 9.74
N ILE A 198 -9.65 4.44 9.50
CA ILE A 198 -9.96 5.84 9.25
C ILE A 198 -10.24 5.97 7.75
N ASN A 199 -11.47 6.32 7.41
CA ASN A 199 -11.90 6.52 6.04
C ASN A 199 -12.05 8.01 5.72
N ASN A 200 -11.44 8.44 4.64
CA ASN A 200 -11.58 9.78 4.07
C ASN A 200 -12.56 9.73 2.90
N ASP A 201 -13.83 9.96 3.23
CA ASP A 201 -14.93 9.98 2.26
C ASP A 201 -15.02 11.36 1.61
N CYS A 202 -14.09 11.62 0.71
CA CYS A 202 -14.02 12.89 0.00
C CYS A 202 -14.66 12.79 -1.38
N VAL A 203 -15.68 13.60 -1.60
CA VAL A 203 -16.34 13.70 -2.89
C VAL A 203 -15.51 14.52 -3.86
N HIS A 204 -15.12 13.87 -4.99
CA HIS A 204 -14.62 14.54 -6.19
C HIS A 204 -13.25 15.20 -6.13
N GLN A 205 -12.20 14.53 -5.67
CA GLN A 205 -10.82 15.04 -5.79
C GLN A 205 -10.63 16.48 -5.25
N LYS A 206 -11.58 16.96 -4.43
CA LYS A 206 -11.60 18.33 -3.88
C LYS A 206 -11.05 18.42 -2.46
N CYS A 207 -10.70 17.29 -1.86
CA CYS A 207 -10.04 17.26 -0.58
C CYS A 207 -8.55 17.33 -0.81
N PHE A 208 -8.01 18.52 -0.82
CA PHE A 208 -6.59 18.77 -1.02
C PHE A 208 -5.72 18.47 0.21
N GLN A 209 -6.30 18.01 1.30
CA GLN A 209 -5.54 17.67 2.50
C GLN A 209 -5.75 16.21 2.83
N GLU A 210 -4.68 15.44 2.69
CA GLU A 210 -4.57 14.12 3.29
C GLU A 210 -4.77 14.23 4.80
N PHE A 211 -5.39 13.21 5.39
CA PHE A 211 -5.55 13.15 6.82
C PHE A 211 -4.18 13.05 7.50
N GLN A 212 -3.94 13.89 8.51
CA GLN A 212 -2.67 13.90 9.23
C GLN A 212 -2.71 12.91 10.38
N PHE A 213 -1.79 11.98 10.35
CA PHE A 213 -1.58 10.98 11.38
C PHE A 213 -0.52 11.43 12.39
N ASP A 214 -0.52 10.80 13.57
CA ASP A 214 0.52 11.01 14.55
C ASP A 214 1.86 10.45 14.03
N PRO A 215 3.00 11.08 14.35
CA PRO A 215 4.30 10.53 14.02
C PRO A 215 4.55 9.20 14.75
N ILE A 216 5.28 8.30 14.11
CA ILE A 216 5.64 7.01 14.69
C ILE A 216 6.68 7.23 15.80
N ASP A 217 6.34 6.87 17.04
CA ASP A 217 7.31 6.82 18.14
C ASP A 217 7.98 5.43 18.20
N ILE A 218 9.07 5.29 17.44
CA ILE A 218 9.80 4.02 17.32
C ILE A 218 10.30 3.52 18.70
N SER A 219 10.58 4.43 19.64
CA SER A 219 11.09 4.07 20.96
C SER A 219 10.10 3.26 21.80
N ARG A 220 8.81 3.35 21.50
CA ARG A 220 7.72 2.62 22.17
C ARG A 220 7.38 1.29 21.54
N LEU A 221 7.91 1.00 20.36
CA LEU A 221 7.62 -0.23 19.66
C LEU A 221 8.31 -1.42 20.34
N LYS A 222 7.57 -2.51 20.51
CA LYS A 222 8.08 -3.78 21.02
C LYS A 222 8.20 -4.76 19.87
N PHE A 223 9.39 -5.27 19.65
CA PHE A 223 9.67 -6.23 18.59
C PHE A 223 9.48 -7.67 19.08
N ARG A 224 9.12 -8.54 18.17
CA ARG A 224 9.06 -9.99 18.41
C ARG A 224 10.50 -10.53 18.38
N ASP A 225 10.82 -11.41 19.29
CA ASP A 225 12.12 -12.12 19.37
C ASP A 225 12.29 -13.15 18.24
#